data_e02f787c7338d99a004eba31527db4f0
#
_entry.id   e02f787c7338d99a004eba31527db4f0
#
_cell.length_a   1.000
_cell.length_b   1.000
_cell.length_c   1.000
_cell.angle_alpha   90.00
_cell.angle_beta   90.00
_cell.angle_gamma   90.00
#
_symmetry.space_group_name_H-M   'P 1'
#
loop_
_entity.id
_entity.type
_entity.pdbx_description
1 polymer ?
#
loop_
_entity_poly.entity_id
_entity_poly.type
_entity_poly.pdbx_seq_one_letter_code
_entity_poly.pdbx_strand_id
1 'polypeptide(L)'
;LIKEFEGIKPLHCKHYTGNIWMPRSIRIAMWSGPRNISTALMRSFENRNDSYVTDEPFYAYFLKNSGELHPERDRILNVQSSDWDEVSTMLSGNIPKNKNVWYQKHMAHHIFEHSNLEWTKDVVNCFLIRNPKEVINSYIKRFNLTNALQLGYNQQLRIFNFLKNSTGQTPLVLNAKDVLMNPKSQLQG
;
A
#
# COMPACT_ATOMS: atom_id res chain seq x y z
N LEU A 1 3.51 2.50 20.15
CA LEU A 1 3.32 1.94 18.80
C LEU A 1 4.55 2.17 17.91
N ILE A 2 5.16 3.36 17.92
CA ILE A 2 6.29 3.69 17.04
C ILE A 2 7.58 2.94 17.44
N LYS A 3 7.85 2.75 18.73
CA LYS A 3 9.03 2.01 19.26
C LYS A 3 8.98 0.49 19.05
N GLU A 4 7.81 -0.09 18.79
CA GLU A 4 7.61 -1.54 18.66
C GLU A 4 7.93 -2.07 17.25
N PHE A 5 8.15 -1.16 16.28
CA PHE A 5 8.52 -1.51 14.91
C PHE A 5 10.04 -1.50 14.66
N GLU A 6 10.83 -1.13 15.67
CA GLU A 6 12.30 -1.22 15.62
C GLU A 6 12.72 -2.69 15.73
N GLY A 7 13.13 -3.30 14.65
CA GLY A 7 13.65 -4.68 14.65
C GLY A 7 12.94 -5.69 13.74
N ILE A 8 12.06 -5.24 12.84
CA ILE A 8 11.49 -6.13 11.81
C ILE A 8 12.62 -6.61 10.91
N LYS A 9 12.95 -7.92 10.98
CA LYS A 9 13.92 -8.54 10.07
C LYS A 9 13.30 -8.66 8.68
N PRO A 10 14.08 -8.52 7.61
CA PRO A 10 13.56 -8.66 6.24
C PRO A 10 13.00 -10.06 6.00
N LEU A 11 11.85 -10.14 5.34
CA LEU A 11 11.23 -11.38 4.86
C LEU A 11 12.26 -12.24 4.11
N HIS A 12 12.45 -13.49 4.58
CA HIS A 12 13.37 -14.45 3.97
C HIS A 12 12.79 -14.98 2.65
N CYS A 13 13.26 -14.49 1.54
CA CYS A 13 13.09 -15.15 0.24
C CYS A 13 14.37 -15.94 -0.09
N LYS A 14 14.29 -17.27 -0.07
CA LYS A 14 15.43 -18.16 -0.35
C LYS A 14 15.73 -18.19 -1.83
N HIS A 15 16.85 -17.59 -2.26
CA HIS A 15 17.68 -18.11 -3.38
C HIS A 15 19.14 -17.74 -3.11
N TYR A 16 19.98 -18.75 -2.98
CA TYR A 16 21.43 -18.64 -2.78
C TYR A 16 22.13 -18.45 -4.13
N THR A 17 22.95 -17.41 -4.27
CA THR A 17 24.17 -17.43 -5.08
C THR A 17 25.16 -16.41 -4.51
N GLY A 18 26.32 -16.89 -3.99
CA GLY A 18 27.57 -16.13 -3.84
C GLY A 18 27.70 -15.18 -2.66
N ASN A 19 28.82 -15.25 -1.97
CA ASN A 19 29.27 -14.57 -0.77
C ASN A 19 29.44 -13.03 -0.86
N ILE A 20 28.36 -12.28 -1.06
CA ILE A 20 28.30 -10.85 -0.70
C ILE A 20 26.93 -10.61 -0.11
N TRP A 21 26.89 -10.34 1.19
CA TRP A 21 25.65 -9.98 1.90
C TRP A 21 25.26 -8.54 1.51
N MET A 22 24.63 -8.40 0.36
CA MET A 22 23.92 -7.17 0.03
C MET A 22 22.53 -7.21 0.67
N PRO A 23 22.15 -6.22 1.48
CA PRO A 23 20.78 -6.15 1.97
C PRO A 23 19.84 -6.09 0.78
N ARG A 24 18.97 -7.08 0.66
CA ARG A 24 18.06 -7.23 -0.47
C ARG A 24 17.06 -6.07 -0.45
N SER A 25 17.07 -5.23 -1.47
CA SER A 25 16.10 -4.16 -1.61
C SER A 25 14.70 -4.74 -1.83
N ILE A 26 13.70 -4.24 -1.08
CA ILE A 26 12.32 -4.71 -1.13
C ILE A 26 11.36 -3.54 -1.35
N ARG A 27 10.42 -3.71 -2.26
CA ARG A 27 9.29 -2.80 -2.51
C ARG A 27 8.03 -3.45 -1.98
N ILE A 28 7.31 -2.76 -1.11
CA ILE A 28 6.09 -3.26 -0.47
C ILE A 28 4.93 -2.39 -0.90
N ALA A 29 4.02 -2.92 -1.71
CA ALA A 29 2.74 -2.30 -2.01
C ALA A 29 1.73 -2.72 -0.94
N MET A 30 1.37 -1.80 -0.04
CA MET A 30 0.38 -2.01 1.01
C MET A 30 -0.99 -1.51 0.56
N TRP A 31 -1.86 -2.43 0.22
CA TRP A 31 -3.22 -2.16 -0.24
C TRP A 31 -4.20 -2.04 0.92
N SER A 32 -4.93 -0.95 0.99
CA SER A 32 -5.95 -0.76 2.02
C SER A 32 -7.16 0.02 1.50
N GLY A 33 -8.29 -0.11 2.19
CA GLY A 33 -9.37 0.86 2.12
C GLY A 33 -9.15 2.02 3.09
N PRO A 34 -10.02 3.06 3.07
CA PRO A 34 -9.96 4.14 4.03
C PRO A 34 -10.22 3.65 5.47
N ARG A 35 -9.73 4.37 6.46
CA ARG A 35 -9.94 4.12 7.89
C ARG A 35 -9.39 2.79 8.41
N ASN A 36 -8.38 2.23 7.75
CA ASN A 36 -7.73 0.95 8.05
C ASN A 36 -6.37 1.09 8.76
N ILE A 37 -6.11 2.16 9.48
CA ILE A 37 -4.81 2.46 10.14
C ILE A 37 -3.58 2.51 9.20
N SER A 38 -3.78 2.50 7.89
CA SER A 38 -2.70 2.45 6.89
C SER A 38 -1.69 3.60 7.03
N THR A 39 -2.14 4.81 7.39
CA THR A 39 -1.25 5.95 7.67
C THR A 39 -0.38 5.71 8.90
N ALA A 40 -0.91 5.12 9.98
CA ALA A 40 -0.12 4.80 11.16
C ALA A 40 0.95 3.74 10.85
N LEU A 41 0.59 2.74 10.05
CA LEU A 41 1.53 1.72 9.58
C LEU A 41 2.61 2.32 8.67
N MET A 42 2.26 3.18 7.74
CA MET A 42 3.23 3.90 6.89
C MET A 42 4.20 4.73 7.73
N ARG A 43 3.71 5.48 8.73
CA ARG A 43 4.56 6.28 9.62
C ARG A 43 5.55 5.43 10.43
N SER A 44 5.19 4.19 10.78
CA SER A 44 6.15 3.29 11.44
C SER A 44 7.27 2.83 10.49
N PHE A 45 6.98 2.64 9.21
CA PHE A 45 8.03 2.40 8.20
C PHE A 45 8.88 3.65 7.94
N GLU A 46 8.30 4.84 7.94
CA GLU A 46 9.02 6.11 7.78
C GLU A 46 10.07 6.34 8.88
N ASN A 47 9.82 5.85 10.10
CA ASN A 47 10.78 5.96 11.23
C ASN A 47 11.98 5.00 11.11
N ARG A 48 12.00 4.10 10.13
CA ARG A 48 13.15 3.21 9.90
C ARG A 48 14.22 3.95 9.08
N ASN A 49 15.46 3.81 9.49
CA ASN A 49 16.61 4.43 8.79
C ASN A 49 16.84 3.84 7.38
N ASP A 50 16.43 2.58 7.15
CA ASP A 50 16.60 1.85 5.90
C ASP A 50 15.40 1.92 4.95
N SER A 51 14.34 2.66 5.33
CA SER A 51 13.09 2.72 4.58
C SER A 51 12.86 4.09 3.92
N TYR A 52 12.21 4.04 2.76
CA TYR A 52 11.56 5.16 2.09
C TYR A 52 10.06 4.89 2.03
N VAL A 53 9.22 5.91 2.16
CA VAL A 53 7.77 5.77 2.09
C VAL A 53 7.17 6.64 1.00
N THR A 54 6.11 6.15 0.36
CA THR A 54 5.28 6.90 -0.58
C THR A 54 3.82 6.79 -0.16
N ASP A 55 3.15 7.92 -0.06
CA ASP A 55 1.74 8.01 0.35
C ASP A 55 0.85 8.23 -0.86
N GLU A 56 -0.06 7.31 -1.12
CA GLU A 56 -1.14 7.38 -2.12
C GLU A 56 -0.66 7.82 -3.52
N PRO A 57 0.29 7.10 -4.15
CA PRO A 57 0.92 7.55 -5.40
C PRO A 57 -0.04 7.66 -6.59
N PHE A 58 -1.17 6.95 -6.58
CA PHE A 58 -2.21 7.04 -7.61
C PHE A 58 -3.32 8.06 -7.30
N TYR A 59 -3.13 8.94 -6.30
CA TYR A 59 -4.18 9.87 -5.93
C TYR A 59 -4.46 10.93 -7.01
N ALA A 60 -3.42 11.48 -7.65
CA ALA A 60 -3.60 12.40 -8.77
C ALA A 60 -4.30 11.73 -9.97
N TYR A 61 -3.94 10.48 -10.30
CA TYR A 61 -4.63 9.69 -11.32
C TYR A 61 -6.11 9.51 -10.98
N PHE A 62 -6.42 9.16 -9.72
CA PHE A 62 -7.80 9.02 -9.25
C PHE A 62 -8.58 10.34 -9.36
N LEU A 63 -8.06 11.43 -8.85
CA LEU A 63 -8.72 12.74 -8.91
C LEU A 63 -8.98 13.21 -10.35
N LYS A 64 -8.05 12.94 -11.26
CA LYS A 64 -8.21 13.30 -12.67
C LYS A 64 -9.36 12.55 -13.33
N ASN A 65 -9.52 11.26 -13.03
CA ASN A 65 -10.43 10.35 -13.74
C ASN A 65 -11.75 10.09 -13.03
N SER A 66 -11.86 10.31 -11.70
CA SER A 66 -13.11 10.10 -10.95
C SER A 66 -14.09 11.25 -11.03
N GLY A 67 -13.61 12.45 -11.36
CA GLY A 67 -14.41 13.67 -11.22
C GLY A 67 -14.71 14.09 -9.78
N GLU A 68 -14.07 13.44 -8.79
CA GLU A 68 -14.26 13.77 -7.37
C GLU A 68 -13.79 15.19 -7.07
N LEU A 69 -14.64 15.93 -6.37
CA LEU A 69 -14.34 17.30 -5.93
C LEU A 69 -13.47 17.24 -4.68
N HIS A 70 -12.25 17.74 -4.78
CA HIS A 70 -11.34 17.86 -3.65
C HIS A 70 -10.78 19.29 -3.58
N PRO A 71 -10.77 19.94 -2.39
CA PRO A 71 -10.30 21.33 -2.26
C PRO A 71 -8.88 21.56 -2.78
N GLU A 72 -7.98 20.57 -2.60
CA GLU A 72 -6.58 20.63 -3.01
C GLU A 72 -6.31 19.95 -4.38
N ARG A 73 -7.36 19.69 -5.18
CA ARG A 73 -7.25 18.93 -6.43
C ARG A 73 -6.16 19.47 -7.35
N ASP A 74 -6.19 20.76 -7.65
CA ASP A 74 -5.25 21.38 -8.59
C ASP A 74 -3.82 21.35 -8.04
N ARG A 75 -3.65 21.55 -6.74
CA ARG A 75 -2.35 21.43 -6.09
C ARG A 75 -1.78 20.01 -6.21
N ILE A 76 -2.62 19.00 -5.98
CA ILE A 76 -2.21 17.58 -6.08
C ILE A 76 -1.83 17.25 -7.52
N LEU A 77 -2.64 17.64 -8.50
CA LEU A 77 -2.36 17.42 -9.92
C LEU A 77 -1.09 18.13 -10.42
N ASN A 78 -0.69 19.22 -9.77
CA ASN A 78 0.54 19.94 -10.10
C ASN A 78 1.81 19.30 -9.53
N VAL A 79 1.71 18.48 -8.47
CA VAL A 79 2.88 17.91 -7.77
C VAL A 79 3.00 16.39 -7.90
N GLN A 80 1.91 15.70 -8.26
CA GLN A 80 1.91 14.26 -8.52
C GLN A 80 1.55 13.98 -9.98
N SER A 81 2.21 12.99 -10.60
CA SER A 81 1.80 12.52 -11.91
C SER A 81 0.41 11.90 -11.87
N SER A 82 -0.40 12.24 -12.86
CA SER A 82 -1.71 11.63 -13.11
C SER A 82 -1.68 10.60 -14.24
N ASP A 83 -0.51 10.25 -14.73
CA ASP A 83 -0.30 9.20 -15.72
C ASP A 83 -0.11 7.85 -15.04
N TRP A 84 -0.92 6.87 -15.40
CA TRP A 84 -0.90 5.53 -14.81
C TRP A 84 0.43 4.81 -15.07
N ASP A 85 0.91 4.85 -16.32
CA ASP A 85 2.09 4.09 -16.73
C ASP A 85 3.37 4.70 -16.16
N GLU A 86 3.44 6.03 -16.08
CA GLU A 86 4.53 6.73 -15.42
C GLU A 86 4.62 6.35 -13.93
N VAL A 87 3.49 6.42 -13.21
CA VAL A 87 3.45 6.09 -11.77
C VAL A 87 3.76 4.63 -11.53
N SER A 88 3.17 3.71 -12.29
CA SER A 88 3.40 2.27 -12.12
C SER A 88 4.85 1.87 -12.42
N THR A 89 5.45 2.44 -13.46
CA THR A 89 6.87 2.25 -13.79
C THR A 89 7.78 2.77 -12.67
N MET A 90 7.49 3.96 -12.14
CA MET A 90 8.22 4.51 -11.00
C MET A 90 8.16 3.56 -9.80
N LEU A 91 6.97 3.06 -9.44
CA LEU A 91 6.75 2.23 -8.23
C LEU A 91 7.45 0.86 -8.30
N SER A 92 7.64 0.29 -9.48
CA SER A 92 8.41 -0.93 -9.70
C SER A 92 9.91 -0.67 -9.94
N GLY A 93 10.32 0.59 -10.13
CA GLY A 93 11.68 1.02 -10.42
C GLY A 93 12.62 1.03 -9.21
N ASN A 94 13.69 1.83 -9.28
CA ASN A 94 14.71 1.92 -8.23
C ASN A 94 14.17 2.54 -6.94
N ILE A 95 14.58 2.00 -5.81
CA ILE A 95 14.20 2.53 -4.50
C ILE A 95 14.85 3.91 -4.28
N PRO A 96 14.06 4.96 -3.99
CA PRO A 96 14.58 6.30 -3.78
C PRO A 96 15.58 6.39 -2.61
N LYS A 97 16.46 7.40 -2.66
CA LYS A 97 17.41 7.76 -1.61
C LYS A 97 18.32 6.61 -1.15
N ASN A 98 18.63 5.66 -2.03
CA ASN A 98 19.48 4.49 -1.73
C ASN A 98 19.04 3.73 -0.47
N LYS A 99 17.73 3.64 -0.23
CA LYS A 99 17.15 2.85 0.86
C LYS A 99 17.01 1.37 0.45
N ASN A 100 16.87 0.49 1.44
CA ASN A 100 16.68 -0.94 1.21
C ASN A 100 15.21 -1.35 1.18
N VAL A 101 14.34 -0.59 1.85
CA VAL A 101 12.89 -0.84 1.91
C VAL A 101 12.16 0.34 1.31
N TRP A 102 11.23 0.06 0.41
CA TRP A 102 10.28 1.05 -0.10
C TRP A 102 8.86 0.65 0.25
N TYR A 103 8.29 1.32 1.23
CA TYR A 103 6.90 1.12 1.62
C TYR A 103 5.99 2.08 0.84
N GLN A 104 5.08 1.52 0.05
CA GLN A 104 4.13 2.25 -0.78
C GLN A 104 2.72 2.05 -0.20
N LYS A 105 2.14 3.10 0.37
CA LYS A 105 0.76 3.06 0.85
C LYS A 105 -0.19 3.31 -0.31
N HIS A 106 -1.02 2.32 -0.61
CA HIS A 106 -2.03 2.39 -1.66
C HIS A 106 -3.44 2.41 -1.09
N MET A 107 -4.26 3.31 -1.64
CA MET A 107 -5.71 3.28 -1.41
C MET A 107 -6.36 2.52 -2.58
N ALA A 108 -6.96 1.38 -2.28
CA ALA A 108 -7.47 0.49 -3.31
C ALA A 108 -8.58 1.14 -4.17
N HIS A 109 -9.39 2.05 -3.60
CA HIS A 109 -10.42 2.76 -4.35
C HIS A 109 -9.87 3.75 -5.39
N HIS A 110 -8.56 4.08 -5.36
CA HIS A 110 -7.92 4.85 -6.42
C HIS A 110 -7.70 4.05 -7.72
N ILE A 111 -7.89 2.73 -7.66
CA ILE A 111 -7.59 1.83 -8.78
C ILE A 111 -8.89 1.51 -9.52
N PHE A 112 -9.03 2.01 -10.73
CA PHE A 112 -10.20 1.75 -11.57
C PHE A 112 -10.19 0.33 -12.16
N GLU A 113 -11.33 -0.15 -12.60
CA GLU A 113 -11.49 -1.51 -13.13
C GLU A 113 -10.58 -1.78 -14.36
N HIS A 114 -10.42 -0.79 -15.21
CA HIS A 114 -9.58 -0.84 -16.42
C HIS A 114 -8.08 -0.64 -16.15
N SER A 115 -7.67 -0.32 -14.92
CA SER A 115 -6.25 -0.09 -14.58
C SER A 115 -5.43 -1.38 -14.76
N ASN A 116 -4.30 -1.28 -15.45
CA ASN A 116 -3.38 -2.40 -15.65
C ASN A 116 -2.62 -2.71 -14.35
N LEU A 117 -2.72 -3.95 -13.88
CA LEU A 117 -2.11 -4.41 -12.62
C LEU A 117 -0.78 -5.16 -12.81
N GLU A 118 -0.24 -5.28 -14.03
CA GLU A 118 0.96 -6.08 -14.31
C GLU A 118 2.16 -5.67 -13.46
N TRP A 119 2.38 -4.36 -13.24
CA TRP A 119 3.47 -3.84 -12.42
C TRP A 119 3.48 -4.37 -10.97
N THR A 120 2.31 -4.78 -10.47
CA THR A 120 2.20 -5.30 -9.10
C THR A 120 2.95 -6.62 -8.91
N LYS A 121 3.26 -7.36 -9.98
CA LYS A 121 4.04 -8.60 -9.93
C LYS A 121 5.50 -8.37 -9.56
N ASP A 122 6.02 -7.14 -9.77
CA ASP A 122 7.41 -6.77 -9.51
C ASP A 122 7.67 -6.27 -8.09
N VAL A 123 6.60 -6.23 -7.26
CA VAL A 123 6.65 -5.76 -5.87
C VAL A 123 6.00 -6.76 -4.92
N VAL A 124 6.36 -6.71 -3.66
CA VAL A 124 5.69 -7.51 -2.63
C VAL A 124 4.36 -6.86 -2.27
N ASN A 125 3.27 -7.60 -2.43
CA ASN A 125 1.93 -7.10 -2.17
C ASN A 125 1.41 -7.59 -0.82
N CYS A 126 0.95 -6.64 -0.02
CA CYS A 126 0.31 -6.89 1.26
C CYS A 126 -1.05 -6.17 1.32
N PHE A 127 -2.00 -6.77 2.00
CA PHE A 127 -3.34 -6.21 2.17
C PHE A 127 -3.61 -5.92 3.63
N LEU A 128 -4.11 -4.73 3.93
CA LEU A 128 -4.54 -4.34 5.26
C LEU A 128 -6.06 -4.20 5.27
N ILE A 129 -6.72 -5.07 6.02
CA ILE A 129 -8.17 -5.11 6.13
C ILE A 129 -8.62 -4.77 7.56
N ARG A 130 -9.85 -4.33 7.70
CA ARG A 130 -10.50 -4.06 8.98
C ARG A 130 -11.97 -4.45 8.89
N ASN A 131 -12.59 -4.74 10.06
CA ASN A 131 -14.02 -5.03 10.14
C ASN A 131 -14.85 -3.93 9.42
N PRO A 132 -15.70 -4.27 8.43
CA PRO A 132 -16.44 -3.28 7.65
C PRO A 132 -17.33 -2.36 8.48
N LYS A 133 -17.96 -2.86 9.55
CA LYS A 133 -18.78 -2.04 10.46
C LYS A 133 -17.95 -0.95 11.13
N GLU A 134 -16.73 -1.28 11.56
CA GLU A 134 -15.83 -0.30 12.18
C GLU A 134 -15.34 0.73 11.17
N VAL A 135 -15.06 0.29 9.93
CA VAL A 135 -14.66 1.18 8.84
C VAL A 135 -15.79 2.16 8.51
N ILE A 136 -17.01 1.68 8.29
CA ILE A 136 -18.19 2.50 7.99
C ILE A 136 -18.42 3.51 9.12
N ASN A 137 -18.47 3.04 10.38
CA ASN A 137 -18.67 3.91 11.54
C ASN A 137 -17.59 5.00 11.67
N SER A 138 -16.35 4.69 11.27
CA SER A 138 -15.26 5.68 11.29
C SER A 138 -15.30 6.62 10.08
N TYR A 139 -15.76 6.13 8.94
CA TYR A 139 -15.83 6.88 7.68
C TYR A 139 -16.91 7.96 7.73
N ILE A 140 -18.14 7.59 8.10
CA ILE A 140 -19.29 8.51 8.14
C ILE A 140 -19.16 9.66 9.14
N LYS A 141 -18.24 9.56 10.12
CA LYS A 141 -17.92 10.66 11.03
C LYS A 141 -17.19 11.84 10.37
N ARG A 142 -16.62 11.64 9.20
CA ARG A 142 -15.79 12.64 8.51
C ARG A 142 -16.17 12.88 7.06
N PHE A 143 -16.75 11.87 6.41
CA PHE A 143 -17.05 11.87 4.98
C PHE A 143 -18.48 11.41 4.75
N ASN A 144 -19.06 11.86 3.66
CA ASN A 144 -20.36 11.39 3.20
C ASN A 144 -20.16 10.07 2.42
N LEU A 145 -20.69 8.96 2.94
CA LEU A 145 -20.65 7.66 2.25
C LEU A 145 -21.85 7.58 1.30
N THR A 146 -21.61 7.82 0.03
CA THR A 146 -22.64 7.76 -1.03
C THR A 146 -22.59 6.46 -1.81
N ASN A 147 -21.43 5.78 -1.85
CA ASN A 147 -21.23 4.56 -2.60
C ASN A 147 -20.24 3.63 -1.88
N ALA A 148 -20.54 2.32 -1.88
CA ALA A 148 -19.68 1.30 -1.28
C ALA A 148 -18.27 1.21 -1.94
N LEU A 149 -18.13 1.62 -3.19
CA LEU A 149 -16.83 1.65 -3.89
C LEU A 149 -15.82 2.60 -3.23
N GLN A 150 -16.30 3.64 -2.51
CA GLN A 150 -15.45 4.55 -1.73
C GLN A 150 -14.67 3.83 -0.61
N LEU A 151 -15.14 2.66 -0.17
CA LEU A 151 -14.48 1.85 0.86
C LEU A 151 -13.39 0.93 0.30
N GLY A 152 -13.31 0.74 -1.03
CA GLY A 152 -12.24 0.04 -1.71
C GLY A 152 -12.22 -1.48 -1.54
N TYR A 153 -13.23 -2.12 -0.99
CA TYR A 153 -13.24 -3.58 -0.77
C TYR A 153 -13.26 -4.36 -2.08
N ASN A 154 -14.08 -3.94 -3.05
CA ASN A 154 -14.15 -4.61 -4.35
C ASN A 154 -12.81 -4.50 -5.10
N GLN A 155 -12.18 -3.34 -5.04
CA GLN A 155 -10.88 -3.10 -5.66
C GLN A 155 -9.79 -3.92 -4.97
N GLN A 156 -9.77 -4.00 -3.62
CA GLN A 156 -8.85 -4.88 -2.89
C GLN A 156 -9.03 -6.34 -3.32
N LEU A 157 -10.26 -6.82 -3.39
CA LEU A 157 -10.54 -8.21 -3.80
C LEU A 157 -10.10 -8.46 -5.25
N ARG A 158 -10.32 -7.52 -6.17
CA ARG A 158 -9.87 -7.61 -7.55
C ARG A 158 -8.35 -7.72 -7.65
N ILE A 159 -7.62 -6.84 -6.95
CA ILE A 159 -6.15 -6.85 -6.94
C ILE A 159 -5.63 -8.15 -6.33
N PHE A 160 -6.22 -8.60 -5.22
CA PHE A 160 -5.86 -9.86 -4.56
C PHE A 160 -6.04 -11.06 -5.49
N ASN A 161 -7.19 -11.16 -6.17
CA ASN A 161 -7.48 -12.26 -7.09
C ASN A 161 -6.56 -12.22 -8.32
N PHE A 162 -6.29 -11.04 -8.88
CA PHE A 162 -5.33 -10.87 -9.96
C PHE A 162 -3.96 -11.43 -9.56
N LEU A 163 -3.42 -11.03 -8.42
CA LEU A 163 -2.13 -11.48 -7.93
C LEU A 163 -2.09 -12.99 -7.68
N LYS A 164 -3.10 -13.52 -6.99
CA LYS A 164 -3.21 -14.96 -6.73
C LYS A 164 -3.23 -15.78 -8.02
N ASN A 165 -4.00 -15.34 -9.01
CA ASN A 165 -4.15 -16.07 -10.27
C ASN A 165 -2.92 -15.94 -11.18
N SER A 166 -2.29 -14.76 -11.20
CA SER A 166 -1.17 -14.49 -12.10
C SER A 166 0.19 -14.98 -11.56
N THR A 167 0.36 -15.03 -10.23
CA THR A 167 1.63 -15.44 -9.61
C THR A 167 1.59 -16.85 -8.99
N GLY A 168 0.41 -17.41 -8.79
CA GLY A 168 0.21 -18.66 -8.03
C GLY A 168 0.44 -18.51 -6.51
N GLN A 169 0.78 -17.32 -6.02
CA GLN A 169 1.05 -17.05 -4.62
C GLN A 169 -0.12 -16.31 -3.97
N THR A 170 -0.44 -16.67 -2.73
CA THR A 170 -1.44 -15.93 -1.96
C THR A 170 -0.78 -14.73 -1.29
N PRO A 171 -1.19 -13.48 -1.62
CA PRO A 171 -0.65 -12.30 -0.97
C PRO A 171 -0.94 -12.28 0.55
N LEU A 172 -0.04 -11.64 1.31
CA LEU A 172 -0.21 -11.48 2.76
C LEU A 172 -1.40 -10.56 3.06
N VAL A 173 -2.24 -11.01 3.99
CA VAL A 173 -3.38 -10.22 4.49
C VAL A 173 -3.20 -9.96 5.98
N LEU A 174 -3.16 -8.69 6.36
CA LEU A 174 -3.07 -8.23 7.73
C LEU A 174 -4.42 -7.68 8.20
N ASN A 175 -4.85 -8.07 9.39
CA ASN A 175 -6.02 -7.48 10.04
C ASN A 175 -5.57 -6.28 10.89
N ALA A 176 -6.16 -5.12 10.67
CA ALA A 176 -5.84 -3.89 11.40
C ALA A 176 -5.98 -4.04 12.92
N LYS A 177 -6.94 -4.85 13.40
CA LYS A 177 -7.13 -5.12 14.82
C LYS A 177 -5.95 -5.91 15.39
N ASP A 178 -5.49 -6.94 14.67
CA ASP A 178 -4.39 -7.80 15.14
C ASP A 178 -3.07 -7.02 15.13
N VAL A 179 -2.86 -6.17 14.11
CA VAL A 179 -1.70 -5.25 14.05
C VAL A 179 -1.71 -4.28 15.24
N LEU A 180 -2.88 -3.76 15.64
CA LEU A 180 -2.99 -2.86 16.79
C LEU A 180 -2.76 -3.56 18.14
N MET A 181 -3.23 -4.80 18.27
CA MET A 181 -3.14 -5.56 19.52
C MET A 181 -1.75 -6.18 19.72
N ASN A 182 -1.14 -6.68 18.66
CA ASN A 182 0.14 -7.38 18.68
C ASN A 182 1.03 -7.00 17.48
N PRO A 183 1.48 -5.74 17.38
CA PRO A 183 2.22 -5.27 16.21
C PRO A 183 3.50 -6.07 15.97
N LYS A 184 4.21 -6.45 17.04
CA LYS A 184 5.46 -7.19 16.93
C LYS A 184 5.27 -8.55 16.27
N SER A 185 4.29 -9.34 16.71
CA SER A 185 4.04 -10.67 16.15
C SER A 185 3.53 -10.62 14.70
N GLN A 186 2.75 -9.59 14.33
CA GLN A 186 2.17 -9.46 13.01
C GLN A 186 3.18 -8.96 11.95
N LEU A 187 4.28 -8.33 12.38
CA LEU A 187 5.26 -7.71 11.47
C LEU A 187 6.65 -8.37 11.52
N GLN A 188 6.83 -9.41 12.35
CA GLN A 188 8.06 -10.21 12.46
C GLN A 188 7.93 -11.63 11.85
N GLY A 189 6.72 -12.00 11.37
CA GLY A 189 6.42 -13.31 10.80
C GLY A 189 7.06 -13.56 9.43
#